data_c8f929f08b403570b2118ae4344bca8e
#
_entry.id   c8f929f08b403570b2118ae4344bca8e
#
_cell.length_a   1.000
_cell.length_b   1.000
_cell.length_c   1.000
_cell.angle_alpha   90.00
_cell.angle_beta   90.00
_cell.angle_gamma   90.00
#
_symmetry.space_group_name_H-M   'P 1'
#
loop_
_entity.id
_entity.type
_entity.pdbx_description
1 polymer ?
#
loop_
_entity_poly.entity_id
_entity_poly.type
_entity_poly.pdbx_seq_one_letter_code
_entity_poly.pdbx_strand_id
1 'polypeptide(L)'
;MVPVTSNGATEKKEKEPKESQDTYVVKVDIPDTPDTGFSWIKLWKFTGPGFLMSIAYLDPGNIESDLQSGAVARFQLIWVLLTAHVLGLLLQRLAARLGVVSGKHMAEIAHSYYPRVPRLILWVMVEIAIIASDMQEVIGTAISLYLLSDGYIPLYAGVLITICDTFTFLFLERYGVRKFEAFFAFLITVMGVTFGYEFVESKPHIGSLFTGMVVPWCKGCGTEQFLQGVSIVGAVIMPHNLYLHSALVKSRMIDRTREEKVREGNKYYFIESFFALFCSFWINVLVVAVFAQGFYGKTNADVRENCFMYDNHMPDFYKIVFENNTLPADVDIYHAGVFLGCTFGVGALYVWAVGILAAGQSSTMTGTYAGQFAMEGFVQIKLPQWKRILLTRSLAMGPTLLVTVFSGGINHITGLNDFLNCIQMVQLPFAIFPILTFVSDERVMFNFKTSRLQKTFALSVSFVVLAINFFFLFTWVDTTFGLSPLSIVITTILALVYVAAILFLFYYCLVAMSIMRRWSWMPEPRYQDFDAPWLEKKTESSIDQYGSFDNTVVPENAAEADNLSIQKTAL
;
A
#
# COMPACT_ATOMS: atom_id res chain seq x y z
N MET A 1 49.74 50.56 -37.50
CA MET A 1 49.29 49.78 -36.37
C MET A 1 47.76 49.83 -36.38
N VAL A 2 47.12 48.74 -36.79
CA VAL A 2 45.66 48.59 -36.91
C VAL A 2 45.23 47.65 -35.77
N PRO A 3 44.21 47.97 -34.97
CA PRO A 3 43.72 47.06 -33.95
C PRO A 3 42.75 46.04 -34.54
N VAL A 4 42.95 44.78 -34.20
CA VAL A 4 42.12 43.63 -34.53
C VAL A 4 40.89 43.65 -33.65
N THR A 5 39.71 43.68 -34.26
CA THR A 5 38.42 43.52 -33.60
C THR A 5 38.14 42.02 -33.39
N SER A 6 38.00 41.56 -32.14
CA SER A 6 37.56 40.22 -31.79
C SER A 6 36.03 40.13 -31.84
N ASN A 7 35.52 39.30 -32.75
CA ASN A 7 34.10 38.88 -32.77
C ASN A 7 33.78 38.06 -31.54
N GLY A 8 32.90 38.57 -30.68
CA GLY A 8 32.29 37.84 -29.59
C GLY A 8 31.22 36.88 -30.14
N ALA A 9 31.54 35.59 -30.12
CA ALA A 9 30.55 34.54 -30.27
C ALA A 9 29.76 34.44 -28.96
N THR A 10 28.48 34.80 -29.01
CA THR A 10 27.51 34.57 -27.93
C THR A 10 27.23 33.07 -27.87
N GLU A 11 27.89 32.36 -26.93
CA GLU A 11 27.49 31.01 -26.51
C GLU A 11 26.05 31.11 -25.99
N LYS A 12 25.12 30.49 -26.72
CA LYS A 12 23.80 30.16 -26.21
C LYS A 12 24.03 29.13 -25.12
N LYS A 13 23.96 29.54 -23.84
CA LYS A 13 23.76 28.59 -22.71
C LYS A 13 22.49 27.79 -23.02
N GLU A 14 22.65 26.55 -23.42
CA GLU A 14 21.58 25.56 -23.37
C GLU A 14 21.02 25.58 -21.94
N LYS A 15 19.73 25.85 -21.84
CA LYS A 15 19.00 25.72 -20.58
C LYS A 15 19.07 24.24 -20.22
N GLU A 16 19.90 23.90 -19.23
CA GLU A 16 19.81 22.61 -18.54
C GLU A 16 18.33 22.34 -18.22
N PRO A 17 17.83 21.12 -18.53
CA PRO A 17 16.48 20.76 -18.17
C PRO A 17 16.34 20.96 -16.67
N LYS A 18 15.29 21.66 -16.23
CA LYS A 18 14.94 21.80 -14.82
C LYS A 18 14.77 20.39 -14.27
N GLU A 19 15.81 19.87 -13.62
CA GLU A 19 15.78 18.64 -12.86
C GLU A 19 14.60 18.77 -11.88
N SER A 20 13.56 17.95 -12.09
CA SER A 20 12.51 17.79 -11.10
C SER A 20 13.24 17.39 -9.82
N GLN A 21 13.07 18.14 -8.72
CA GLN A 21 13.65 17.81 -7.43
C GLN A 21 13.08 16.46 -7.01
N ASP A 22 13.74 15.39 -7.46
CA ASP A 22 13.41 14.04 -7.08
C ASP A 22 13.69 13.89 -5.57
N THR A 23 12.74 13.35 -4.86
CA THR A 23 12.82 13.09 -3.41
C THR A 23 14.01 12.19 -3.05
N TYR A 24 14.49 11.38 -3.99
CA TYR A 24 15.67 10.52 -3.81
C TYR A 24 16.95 11.25 -4.19
N VAL A 25 17.75 11.56 -3.20
CA VAL A 25 19.09 12.19 -3.37
C VAL A 25 20.06 11.25 -4.08
N VAL A 26 19.93 9.92 -3.89
CA VAL A 26 20.77 8.89 -4.51
C VAL A 26 19.90 7.79 -5.12
N LYS A 27 19.95 7.66 -6.44
CA LYS A 27 19.31 6.57 -7.18
C LYS A 27 20.28 5.40 -7.38
N VAL A 28 19.74 4.18 -7.47
CA VAL A 28 20.53 2.98 -7.72
C VAL A 28 20.66 2.76 -9.22
N ASP A 29 21.90 2.66 -9.70
CA ASP A 29 22.20 2.37 -11.11
C ASP A 29 21.91 0.90 -11.45
N ILE A 30 21.24 0.69 -12.58
CA ILE A 30 20.99 -0.64 -13.15
C ILE A 30 22.03 -0.91 -14.25
N PRO A 31 22.77 -2.04 -14.20
CA PRO A 31 23.75 -2.36 -15.21
C PRO A 31 23.14 -2.49 -16.61
N ASP A 32 23.72 -1.80 -17.59
CA ASP A 32 23.33 -1.89 -18.99
C ASP A 32 24.00 -3.10 -19.66
N THR A 33 23.59 -4.31 -19.25
CA THR A 33 24.02 -5.55 -19.90
C THR A 33 23.03 -5.94 -20.99
N PRO A 34 23.47 -6.58 -22.09
CA PRO A 34 22.59 -7.08 -23.14
C PRO A 34 21.49 -7.98 -22.56
N ASP A 35 20.31 -7.93 -23.16
CA ASP A 35 19.14 -8.69 -22.69
C ASP A 35 19.30 -10.19 -23.03
N THR A 36 20.09 -10.90 -22.25
CA THR A 36 20.36 -12.36 -22.39
C THR A 36 19.48 -13.21 -21.47
N GLY A 37 18.25 -12.75 -21.18
CA GLY A 37 17.30 -13.47 -20.35
C GLY A 37 17.27 -13.00 -18.88
N PHE A 38 17.02 -13.93 -17.95
CA PHE A 38 16.94 -13.64 -16.52
C PHE A 38 18.34 -13.51 -15.90
N SER A 39 18.56 -12.44 -15.11
CA SER A 39 19.83 -12.19 -14.40
C SER A 39 19.59 -11.96 -12.91
N TRP A 40 20.21 -12.78 -12.06
CA TRP A 40 20.19 -12.63 -10.60
C TRP A 40 20.81 -11.30 -10.14
N ILE A 41 21.85 -10.82 -10.85
CA ILE A 41 22.51 -9.56 -10.53
C ILE A 41 21.55 -8.39 -10.75
N LYS A 42 20.81 -8.40 -11.89
CA LYS A 42 19.79 -7.40 -12.15
C LYS A 42 18.66 -7.48 -11.14
N LEU A 43 18.15 -8.69 -10.84
CA LEU A 43 17.13 -8.86 -9.80
C LEU A 43 17.58 -8.24 -8.47
N TRP A 44 18.82 -8.53 -8.03
CA TRP A 44 19.37 -7.94 -6.82
C TRP A 44 19.46 -6.40 -6.86
N LYS A 45 19.76 -5.82 -8.02
CA LYS A 45 19.77 -4.36 -8.19
C LYS A 45 18.38 -3.75 -8.17
N PHE A 46 17.39 -4.43 -8.72
CA PHE A 46 15.98 -4.01 -8.66
C PHE A 46 15.38 -4.22 -7.26
N THR A 47 15.80 -5.24 -6.53
CA THR A 47 15.30 -5.57 -5.18
C THR A 47 15.43 -4.38 -4.23
N GLY A 48 14.37 -4.11 -3.51
CA GLY A 48 14.21 -3.05 -2.50
C GLY A 48 12.79 -2.51 -2.45
N PRO A 49 12.25 -1.88 -3.49
CA PRO A 49 10.89 -1.32 -3.49
C PRO A 49 9.80 -2.33 -3.13
N GLY A 50 9.83 -3.54 -3.69
CA GLY A 50 8.87 -4.60 -3.40
C GLY A 50 9.02 -5.15 -1.97
N PHE A 51 10.26 -5.27 -1.46
CA PHE A 51 10.47 -5.66 -0.07
C PHE A 51 10.01 -4.58 0.91
N LEU A 52 10.22 -3.31 0.60
CA LEU A 52 9.62 -2.22 1.38
C LEU A 52 8.09 -2.29 1.38
N MET A 53 7.49 -2.70 0.27
CA MET A 53 6.04 -2.92 0.21
C MET A 53 5.58 -4.13 1.00
N SER A 54 6.38 -5.22 1.10
CA SER A 54 6.00 -6.40 1.88
C SER A 54 5.86 -6.10 3.38
N ILE A 55 6.59 -5.12 3.89
CA ILE A 55 6.48 -4.64 5.27
C ILE A 55 5.07 -4.10 5.56
N ALA A 56 4.52 -3.36 4.61
CA ALA A 56 3.18 -2.81 4.71
C ALA A 56 2.06 -3.88 4.67
N TYR A 57 2.40 -5.15 4.46
CA TYR A 57 1.53 -6.32 4.61
C TYR A 57 1.79 -7.10 5.90
N LEU A 58 2.66 -6.58 6.77
CA LEU A 58 3.10 -7.17 8.02
C LEU A 58 3.06 -6.17 9.18
N ASP A 59 2.30 -5.11 9.04
CA ASP A 59 2.13 -4.10 10.07
C ASP A 59 1.28 -4.63 11.24
N PRO A 60 1.25 -3.95 12.40
CA PRO A 60 0.45 -4.35 13.53
C PRO A 60 -1.04 -4.49 13.22
N GLY A 61 -1.58 -3.72 12.27
CA GLY A 61 -2.98 -3.83 11.84
C GLY A 61 -3.26 -5.14 11.11
N ASN A 62 -2.36 -5.60 10.23
CA ASN A 62 -2.44 -6.92 9.60
C ASN A 62 -2.32 -8.03 10.64
N ILE A 63 -1.34 -7.95 11.53
CA ILE A 63 -1.12 -8.97 12.57
C ILE A 63 -2.33 -9.07 13.49
N GLU A 64 -2.94 -7.95 13.90
CA GLU A 64 -4.17 -7.93 14.69
C GLU A 64 -5.33 -8.61 13.95
N SER A 65 -5.54 -8.26 12.68
CA SER A 65 -6.58 -8.87 11.86
C SER A 65 -6.36 -10.38 11.66
N ASP A 66 -5.11 -10.82 11.50
CA ASP A 66 -4.76 -12.23 11.34
C ASP A 66 -5.02 -13.03 12.63
N LEU A 67 -4.60 -12.51 13.79
CA LEU A 67 -4.81 -13.21 15.06
C LEU A 67 -6.30 -13.30 15.41
N GLN A 68 -7.08 -12.26 15.19
CA GLN A 68 -8.52 -12.27 15.40
C GLN A 68 -9.23 -13.20 14.41
N SER A 69 -8.81 -13.21 13.14
CA SER A 69 -9.28 -14.17 12.14
C SER A 69 -9.10 -15.63 12.59
N GLY A 70 -7.93 -15.92 13.15
CA GLY A 70 -7.65 -17.24 13.74
C GLY A 70 -8.58 -17.58 14.90
N ALA A 71 -8.80 -16.64 15.81
CA ALA A 71 -9.64 -16.81 17.00
C ALA A 71 -11.13 -16.98 16.65
N VAL A 72 -11.66 -16.18 15.72
CA VAL A 72 -13.08 -16.12 15.38
C VAL A 72 -13.50 -17.20 14.38
N ALA A 73 -12.64 -17.53 13.40
CA ALA A 73 -12.98 -18.44 12.30
C ALA A 73 -12.03 -19.62 12.13
N ARG A 74 -11.08 -19.79 13.05
CA ARG A 74 -10.02 -20.79 12.96
C ARG A 74 -9.24 -20.62 11.65
N PHE A 75 -9.24 -21.61 10.76
CA PHE A 75 -8.55 -21.55 9.46
C PHE A 75 -9.47 -21.16 8.30
N GLN A 76 -10.76 -20.93 8.56
CA GLN A 76 -11.77 -20.82 7.50
C GLN A 76 -11.72 -19.51 6.69
N LEU A 77 -10.96 -18.50 7.15
CA LEU A 77 -10.79 -17.22 6.45
C LEU A 77 -9.42 -17.08 5.76
N ILE A 78 -8.54 -18.09 5.82
CA ILE A 78 -7.21 -18.02 5.17
C ILE A 78 -7.33 -17.83 3.65
N TRP A 79 -8.39 -18.35 3.01
CA TRP A 79 -8.63 -18.09 1.59
C TRP A 79 -8.92 -16.61 1.29
N VAL A 80 -9.54 -15.87 2.23
CA VAL A 80 -9.73 -14.42 2.11
C VAL A 80 -8.38 -13.72 2.15
N LEU A 81 -7.52 -14.09 3.10
CA LEU A 81 -6.15 -13.60 3.21
C LEU A 81 -5.35 -13.86 1.94
N LEU A 82 -5.41 -15.08 1.39
CA LEU A 82 -4.75 -15.43 0.12
C LEU A 82 -5.30 -14.59 -1.04
N THR A 83 -6.61 -14.45 -1.14
CA THR A 83 -7.26 -13.66 -2.20
C THR A 83 -6.86 -12.19 -2.10
N ALA A 84 -6.84 -11.62 -0.90
CA ALA A 84 -6.41 -10.24 -0.66
C ALA A 84 -4.94 -10.02 -1.05
N HIS A 85 -4.03 -10.96 -0.75
CA HIS A 85 -2.63 -10.90 -1.19
C HIS A 85 -2.48 -10.98 -2.72
N VAL A 86 -3.24 -11.86 -3.38
CA VAL A 86 -3.24 -11.94 -4.85
C VAL A 86 -3.75 -10.64 -5.48
N LEU A 87 -4.84 -10.07 -4.96
CA LEU A 87 -5.37 -8.79 -5.42
C LEU A 87 -4.38 -7.65 -5.14
N GLY A 88 -3.77 -7.64 -3.95
CA GLY A 88 -2.71 -6.70 -3.58
C GLY A 88 -1.54 -6.77 -4.56
N LEU A 89 -1.05 -7.97 -4.90
CA LEU A 89 0.02 -8.15 -5.89
C LEU A 89 -0.38 -7.59 -7.28
N LEU A 90 -1.60 -7.83 -7.72
CA LEU A 90 -2.08 -7.31 -9.01
C LEU A 90 -2.13 -5.78 -9.01
N LEU A 91 -2.64 -5.16 -7.95
CA LEU A 91 -2.68 -3.70 -7.79
C LEU A 91 -1.28 -3.11 -7.67
N GLN A 92 -0.40 -3.72 -6.87
CA GLN A 92 1.01 -3.31 -6.74
C GLN A 92 1.75 -3.38 -8.08
N ARG A 93 1.49 -4.42 -8.88
CA ARG A 93 2.02 -4.51 -10.25
C ARG A 93 1.57 -3.33 -11.13
N LEU A 94 0.31 -2.90 -11.02
CA LEU A 94 -0.19 -1.75 -11.76
C LEU A 94 0.50 -0.46 -11.30
N ALA A 95 0.67 -0.27 -9.99
CA ALA A 95 1.34 0.89 -9.41
C ALA A 95 2.82 0.97 -9.82
N ALA A 96 3.55 -0.16 -9.72
CA ALA A 96 4.95 -0.24 -10.17
C ALA A 96 5.08 0.07 -11.66
N ARG A 97 4.23 -0.55 -12.50
CA ARG A 97 4.21 -0.31 -13.95
C ARG A 97 3.95 1.14 -14.30
N LEU A 98 3.03 1.80 -13.58
CA LEU A 98 2.77 3.22 -13.76
C LEU A 98 4.02 4.07 -13.50
N GLY A 99 4.71 3.85 -12.37
CA GLY A 99 5.93 4.58 -12.01
C GLY A 99 7.10 4.32 -12.96
N VAL A 100 7.26 3.07 -13.42
CA VAL A 100 8.32 2.68 -14.37
C VAL A 100 8.11 3.33 -15.73
N VAL A 101 6.89 3.25 -16.28
CA VAL A 101 6.56 3.74 -17.63
C VAL A 101 6.54 5.26 -17.68
N SER A 102 5.76 5.89 -16.78
CA SER A 102 5.54 7.35 -16.81
C SER A 102 6.69 8.16 -16.20
N GLY A 103 7.54 7.53 -15.36
CA GLY A 103 8.54 8.26 -14.57
C GLY A 103 7.96 9.12 -13.45
N LYS A 104 6.63 9.14 -13.32
CA LYS A 104 5.90 9.91 -12.29
C LYS A 104 5.15 8.94 -11.37
N HIS A 105 5.04 9.27 -10.10
CA HIS A 105 4.24 8.46 -9.18
C HIS A 105 2.75 8.87 -9.23
N MET A 106 1.92 8.01 -8.70
CA MET A 106 0.46 8.09 -8.81
C MET A 106 -0.12 9.44 -8.35
N ALA A 107 0.40 10.06 -7.29
CA ALA A 107 -0.07 11.35 -6.80
C ALA A 107 0.34 12.53 -7.71
N GLU A 108 1.53 12.49 -8.34
CA GLU A 108 1.96 13.46 -9.35
C GLU A 108 1.05 13.40 -10.59
N ILE A 109 0.71 12.18 -11.03
CA ILE A 109 -0.20 11.98 -12.15
C ILE A 109 -1.60 12.50 -11.79
N ALA A 110 -2.11 12.17 -10.60
CA ALA A 110 -3.40 12.65 -10.13
C ALA A 110 -3.47 14.18 -10.05
N HIS A 111 -2.36 14.83 -9.67
CA HIS A 111 -2.27 16.29 -9.66
C HIS A 111 -2.50 16.92 -11.04
N SER A 112 -1.91 16.33 -12.06
CA SER A 112 -2.03 16.81 -13.44
C SER A 112 -3.34 16.40 -14.10
N TYR A 113 -3.86 15.21 -13.73
CA TYR A 113 -5.01 14.58 -14.39
C TYR A 113 -6.36 15.13 -13.91
N TYR A 114 -6.55 15.27 -12.59
CA TYR A 114 -7.82 15.68 -12.02
C TYR A 114 -7.92 17.18 -11.76
N PRO A 115 -9.15 17.77 -11.84
CA PRO A 115 -9.42 19.12 -11.38
C PRO A 115 -9.09 19.33 -9.90
N ARG A 116 -8.99 20.59 -9.45
CA ARG A 116 -8.55 20.93 -8.08
C ARG A 116 -9.38 20.27 -6.98
N VAL A 117 -10.72 20.32 -7.07
CA VAL A 117 -11.59 19.81 -6.00
C VAL A 117 -11.51 18.29 -5.87
N PRO A 118 -11.72 17.49 -6.94
CA PRO A 118 -11.55 16.03 -6.85
C PRO A 118 -10.15 15.60 -6.41
N ARG A 119 -9.11 16.34 -6.84
CA ARG A 119 -7.74 16.09 -6.43
C ARG A 119 -7.53 16.28 -4.93
N LEU A 120 -8.10 17.34 -4.34
CA LEU A 120 -8.04 17.59 -2.89
C LEU A 120 -8.83 16.54 -2.11
N ILE A 121 -9.98 16.11 -2.62
CA ILE A 121 -10.74 15.00 -2.02
C ILE A 121 -9.90 13.73 -2.02
N LEU A 122 -9.26 13.38 -3.15
CA LEU A 122 -8.35 12.23 -3.22
C LEU A 122 -7.23 12.33 -2.20
N TRP A 123 -6.59 13.49 -2.11
CA TRP A 123 -5.52 13.71 -1.14
C TRP A 123 -6.00 13.48 0.29
N VAL A 124 -7.12 14.10 0.69
CA VAL A 124 -7.69 13.94 2.04
C VAL A 124 -8.04 12.47 2.32
N MET A 125 -8.61 11.75 1.35
CA MET A 125 -8.94 10.33 1.51
C MET A 125 -7.69 9.47 1.70
N VAL A 126 -6.61 9.75 0.97
CA VAL A 126 -5.32 9.05 1.14
C VAL A 126 -4.70 9.40 2.50
N GLU A 127 -4.75 10.66 2.94
CA GLU A 127 -4.24 11.07 4.25
C GLU A 127 -5.01 10.40 5.41
N ILE A 128 -6.33 10.26 5.30
CA ILE A 128 -7.13 9.53 6.31
C ILE A 128 -6.67 8.06 6.39
N ALA A 129 -6.39 7.42 5.24
CA ALA A 129 -5.87 6.05 5.23
C ALA A 129 -4.48 5.95 5.87
N ILE A 130 -3.60 6.94 5.65
CA ILE A 130 -2.26 7.00 6.26
C ILE A 130 -2.39 7.20 7.77
N ILE A 131 -3.25 8.12 8.22
CA ILE A 131 -3.48 8.38 9.64
C ILE A 131 -3.99 7.11 10.34
N ALA A 132 -4.92 6.38 9.72
CA ALA A 132 -5.44 5.13 10.26
C ALA A 132 -4.33 4.07 10.43
N SER A 133 -3.47 3.90 9.41
CA SER A 133 -2.31 3.00 9.48
C SER A 133 -1.32 3.45 10.56
N ASP A 134 -0.95 4.74 10.58
CA ASP A 134 -0.03 5.30 11.56
C ASP A 134 -0.53 5.10 13.02
N MET A 135 -1.84 5.18 13.26
CA MET A 135 -2.42 4.90 14.58
C MET A 135 -2.20 3.44 15.00
N GLN A 136 -2.42 2.47 14.09
CA GLN A 136 -2.19 1.05 14.35
C GLN A 136 -0.73 0.76 14.67
N GLU A 137 0.20 1.35 13.92
CA GLU A 137 1.64 1.22 14.12
C GLU A 137 2.10 1.73 15.48
N VAL A 138 1.59 2.90 15.86
CA VAL A 138 1.90 3.52 17.17
C VAL A 138 1.34 2.70 18.32
N ILE A 139 0.12 2.18 18.20
CA ILE A 139 -0.51 1.32 19.21
C ILE A 139 0.30 0.02 19.34
N GLY A 140 0.60 -0.66 18.23
CA GLY A 140 1.37 -1.91 18.24
C GLY A 140 2.76 -1.73 18.85
N THR A 141 3.46 -0.66 18.48
CA THR A 141 4.79 -0.33 19.07
C THR A 141 4.67 -0.03 20.56
N ALA A 142 3.67 0.72 21.00
CA ALA A 142 3.48 1.04 22.40
C ALA A 142 3.13 -0.20 23.24
N ILE A 143 2.30 -1.12 22.70
CA ILE A 143 2.01 -2.41 23.35
C ILE A 143 3.27 -3.26 23.46
N SER A 144 4.10 -3.29 22.40
CA SER A 144 5.36 -4.03 22.42
C SER A 144 6.31 -3.52 23.50
N LEU A 145 6.45 -2.20 23.63
CA LEU A 145 7.28 -1.58 24.68
C LEU A 145 6.72 -1.86 26.08
N TYR A 146 5.40 -1.88 26.22
CA TYR A 146 4.75 -2.25 27.47
C TYR A 146 5.07 -3.71 27.87
N LEU A 147 4.95 -4.66 26.91
CA LEU A 147 5.25 -6.07 27.13
C LEU A 147 6.74 -6.30 27.42
N LEU A 148 7.64 -5.67 26.65
CA LEU A 148 9.10 -5.81 26.84
C LEU A 148 9.60 -5.22 28.15
N SER A 149 8.87 -4.25 28.72
CA SER A 149 9.22 -3.60 29.98
C SER A 149 8.48 -4.18 31.19
N ASP A 150 7.75 -5.30 31.04
CA ASP A 150 6.89 -5.85 32.10
C ASP A 150 5.94 -4.80 32.73
N GLY A 151 5.39 -3.93 31.89
CA GLY A 151 4.45 -2.89 32.31
C GLY A 151 5.08 -1.63 32.92
N TYR A 152 6.42 -1.54 33.06
CA TYR A 152 7.07 -0.34 33.59
C TYR A 152 6.92 0.87 32.66
N ILE A 153 6.87 0.67 31.36
CA ILE A 153 6.58 1.72 30.39
C ILE A 153 5.07 1.73 30.12
N PRO A 154 4.30 2.68 30.67
CA PRO A 154 2.86 2.73 30.41
C PRO A 154 2.59 3.06 28.94
N LEU A 155 1.41 2.67 28.43
CA LEU A 155 1.05 2.74 27.03
C LEU A 155 1.23 4.15 26.44
N TYR A 156 0.78 5.21 27.16
CA TYR A 156 0.96 6.60 26.71
C TYR A 156 2.43 7.02 26.59
N ALA A 157 3.32 6.48 27.45
CA ALA A 157 4.75 6.74 27.33
C ALA A 157 5.34 5.99 26.11
N GLY A 158 4.89 4.77 25.82
CA GLY A 158 5.20 4.06 24.60
C GLY A 158 4.81 4.84 23.35
N VAL A 159 3.62 5.40 23.31
CA VAL A 159 3.16 6.31 22.23
C VAL A 159 4.09 7.51 22.07
N LEU A 160 4.51 8.14 23.15
CA LEU A 160 5.44 9.28 23.11
C LEU A 160 6.85 8.87 22.62
N ILE A 161 7.31 7.68 22.95
CA ILE A 161 8.60 7.15 22.48
C ILE A 161 8.58 6.97 20.97
N THR A 162 7.47 6.55 20.36
CA THR A 162 7.35 6.38 18.91
C THR A 162 7.53 7.69 18.13
N ILE A 163 7.28 8.85 18.75
CA ILE A 163 7.61 10.17 18.15
C ILE A 163 9.13 10.29 17.95
N CYS A 164 9.90 9.92 18.97
CA CYS A 164 11.35 10.01 18.94
C CYS A 164 11.95 9.05 17.90
N ASP A 165 11.39 7.85 17.78
CA ASP A 165 11.84 6.84 16.81
C ASP A 165 11.75 7.36 15.37
N THR A 166 10.70 8.09 15.04
CA THR A 166 10.51 8.67 13.71
C THR A 166 11.69 9.59 13.32
N PHE A 167 12.24 10.35 14.26
CA PHE A 167 13.43 11.18 14.00
C PHE A 167 14.71 10.35 13.84
N THR A 168 14.79 9.20 14.50
CA THR A 168 15.90 8.25 14.33
C THR A 168 15.96 7.73 12.90
N PHE A 169 14.82 7.46 12.29
CA PHE A 169 14.74 7.00 10.90
C PHE A 169 15.17 8.06 9.88
N LEU A 170 14.85 9.34 10.11
CA LEU A 170 15.38 10.44 9.30
C LEU A 170 16.90 10.46 9.27
N PHE A 171 17.51 10.10 10.40
CA PHE A 171 18.95 9.99 10.49
C PHE A 171 19.46 8.78 9.70
N LEU A 172 18.77 7.64 9.77
CA LEU A 172 19.14 6.41 9.08
C LEU A 172 19.09 6.55 7.54
N GLU A 173 18.13 7.29 7.00
CA GLU A 173 18.00 7.57 5.57
C GLU A 173 19.25 8.21 4.96
N ARG A 174 19.97 9.04 5.73
CA ARG A 174 21.21 9.69 5.29
C ARG A 174 22.33 8.72 4.94
N TYR A 175 22.29 7.48 5.45
CA TYR A 175 23.30 6.46 5.16
C TYR A 175 23.13 5.77 3.80
N GLY A 176 22.07 6.10 3.06
CA GLY A 176 21.81 5.63 1.70
C GLY A 176 20.78 4.51 1.59
N VAL A 177 20.05 4.52 0.47
CA VAL A 177 18.89 3.66 0.19
C VAL A 177 19.18 2.17 0.42
N ARG A 178 20.35 1.66 0.03
CA ARG A 178 20.69 0.23 0.18
C ARG A 178 20.85 -0.25 1.61
N LYS A 179 21.45 0.56 2.48
CA LYS A 179 21.59 0.22 3.91
C LYS A 179 20.23 0.24 4.60
N PHE A 180 19.41 1.18 4.20
CA PHE A 180 18.04 1.31 4.65
C PHE A 180 17.19 0.09 4.25
N GLU A 181 17.22 -0.33 2.98
CA GLU A 181 16.56 -1.54 2.51
C GLU A 181 17.04 -2.81 3.25
N ALA A 182 18.34 -2.91 3.53
CA ALA A 182 18.91 -4.03 4.28
C ALA A 182 18.43 -4.07 5.75
N PHE A 183 18.24 -2.91 6.38
CA PHE A 183 17.65 -2.83 7.72
C PHE A 183 16.22 -3.38 7.75
N PHE A 184 15.39 -3.05 6.75
CA PHE A 184 14.04 -3.60 6.66
C PHE A 184 14.01 -5.11 6.37
N ALA A 185 14.89 -5.58 5.49
CA ALA A 185 15.04 -7.02 5.26
C ALA A 185 15.40 -7.76 6.56
N PHE A 186 16.23 -7.15 7.42
CA PHE A 186 16.52 -7.67 8.74
C PHE A 186 15.25 -7.72 9.62
N LEU A 187 14.45 -6.65 9.70
CA LEU A 187 13.22 -6.64 10.49
C LEU A 187 12.20 -7.69 10.02
N ILE A 188 12.01 -7.85 8.70
CA ILE A 188 11.15 -8.92 8.15
C ILE A 188 11.66 -10.30 8.56
N THR A 189 12.99 -10.49 8.54
CA THR A 189 13.59 -11.76 8.97
C THR A 189 13.33 -12.02 10.45
N VAL A 190 13.43 -10.99 11.30
CA VAL A 190 13.08 -11.08 12.73
C VAL A 190 11.63 -11.54 12.87
N MET A 191 10.67 -10.88 12.19
CA MET A 191 9.25 -11.27 12.22
C MET A 191 9.04 -12.72 11.76
N GLY A 192 9.65 -13.11 10.64
CA GLY A 192 9.55 -14.47 10.11
C GLY A 192 10.09 -15.54 11.07
N VAL A 193 11.19 -15.25 11.79
CA VAL A 193 11.78 -16.16 12.77
C VAL A 193 10.94 -16.23 14.04
N THR A 194 10.47 -15.09 14.57
CA THR A 194 9.66 -15.04 15.81
C THR A 194 8.34 -15.78 15.62
N PHE A 195 7.57 -15.45 14.58
CA PHE A 195 6.28 -16.10 14.32
C PHE A 195 6.45 -17.55 13.86
N GLY A 196 7.54 -17.86 13.15
CA GLY A 196 7.90 -19.23 12.81
C GLY A 196 8.18 -20.11 14.04
N TYR A 197 8.86 -19.55 15.05
CA TYR A 197 9.07 -20.22 16.33
C TYR A 197 7.73 -20.54 17.02
N GLU A 198 6.85 -19.55 17.14
CA GLU A 198 5.54 -19.70 17.77
C GLU A 198 4.64 -20.71 17.03
N PHE A 199 4.71 -20.75 15.69
CA PHE A 199 4.02 -21.75 14.88
C PHE A 199 4.49 -23.18 15.19
N VAL A 200 5.78 -23.38 15.32
CA VAL A 200 6.34 -24.72 15.64
C VAL A 200 5.90 -25.16 17.04
N GLU A 201 5.90 -24.26 18.02
CA GLU A 201 5.49 -24.56 19.40
C GLU A 201 3.97 -24.81 19.50
N SER A 202 3.14 -24.09 18.74
CA SER A 202 1.68 -24.23 18.78
C SER A 202 1.16 -25.49 18.10
N LYS A 203 1.96 -26.16 17.26
CA LYS A 203 1.65 -27.42 16.56
C LYS A 203 0.28 -27.44 15.87
N PRO A 204 -0.03 -26.49 14.98
CA PRO A 204 -1.34 -26.40 14.34
C PRO A 204 -1.60 -27.60 13.42
N HIS A 205 -2.89 -27.90 13.19
CA HIS A 205 -3.28 -28.99 12.30
C HIS A 205 -3.12 -28.57 10.82
N ILE A 206 -2.02 -28.99 10.21
CA ILE A 206 -1.59 -28.60 8.87
C ILE A 206 -2.64 -28.90 7.79
N GLY A 207 -3.34 -30.05 7.86
CA GLY A 207 -4.39 -30.42 6.91
C GLY A 207 -5.55 -29.41 6.89
N SER A 208 -6.01 -28.97 8.07
CA SER A 208 -7.07 -27.96 8.19
C SER A 208 -6.64 -26.59 7.70
N LEU A 209 -5.36 -26.23 7.92
CA LEU A 209 -4.79 -24.99 7.44
C LEU A 209 -4.80 -24.94 5.90
N PHE A 210 -4.30 -25.97 5.21
CA PHE A 210 -4.33 -26.03 3.75
C PHE A 210 -5.75 -26.09 3.19
N THR A 211 -6.68 -26.79 3.86
CA THR A 211 -8.09 -26.80 3.47
C THR A 211 -8.68 -25.39 3.54
N GLY A 212 -8.44 -24.64 4.63
CA GLY A 212 -8.91 -23.27 4.79
C GLY A 212 -8.28 -22.28 3.78
N MET A 213 -7.09 -22.59 3.26
CA MET A 213 -6.43 -21.79 2.23
C MET A 213 -7.05 -21.98 0.83
N VAL A 214 -7.46 -23.21 0.49
CA VAL A 214 -7.89 -23.55 -0.88
C VAL A 214 -9.40 -23.52 -1.03
N VAL A 215 -10.15 -23.84 0.03
CA VAL A 215 -11.62 -23.94 -0.03
C VAL A 215 -12.25 -22.58 0.32
N PRO A 216 -12.85 -21.85 -0.64
CA PRO A 216 -13.46 -20.54 -0.39
C PRO A 216 -14.84 -20.71 0.25
N TRP A 217 -14.88 -21.29 1.41
CA TRP A 217 -16.10 -21.56 2.16
C TRP A 217 -15.88 -21.38 3.66
N CYS A 218 -16.89 -20.83 4.35
CA CYS A 218 -16.89 -20.67 5.79
C CYS A 218 -18.15 -21.31 6.38
N LYS A 219 -17.99 -22.49 7.00
CA LYS A 219 -19.12 -23.24 7.56
C LYS A 219 -19.54 -22.67 8.90
N GLY A 220 -20.80 -22.26 9.01
CA GLY A 220 -21.34 -21.71 10.26
C GLY A 220 -20.94 -20.26 10.54
N CYS A 221 -20.41 -19.56 9.56
CA CYS A 221 -20.05 -18.16 9.69
C CYS A 221 -21.27 -17.26 9.73
N GLY A 222 -21.22 -16.28 10.62
CA GLY A 222 -22.22 -15.21 10.79
C GLY A 222 -21.64 -13.83 10.43
N THR A 223 -22.28 -12.78 10.96
CA THR A 223 -21.89 -11.39 10.73
C THR A 223 -20.49 -11.09 11.25
N GLU A 224 -20.10 -11.65 12.40
CA GLU A 224 -18.78 -11.44 13.01
C GLU A 224 -17.65 -11.93 12.08
N GLN A 225 -17.74 -13.18 11.58
CA GLN A 225 -16.75 -13.73 10.65
C GLN A 225 -16.72 -12.97 9.33
N PHE A 226 -17.88 -12.47 8.89
CA PHE A 226 -17.94 -11.62 7.69
C PHE A 226 -17.21 -10.30 7.90
N LEU A 227 -17.45 -9.60 9.03
CA LEU A 227 -16.76 -8.35 9.37
C LEU A 227 -15.24 -8.57 9.49
N GLN A 228 -14.84 -9.70 10.09
CA GLN A 228 -13.44 -10.08 10.15
C GLN A 228 -12.83 -10.31 8.77
N GLY A 229 -13.57 -10.91 7.84
CA GLY A 229 -13.14 -11.03 6.43
C GLY A 229 -12.95 -9.66 5.76
N VAL A 230 -13.79 -8.68 6.07
CA VAL A 230 -13.65 -7.29 5.60
C VAL A 230 -12.41 -6.63 6.21
N SER A 231 -12.18 -6.81 7.51
CA SER A 231 -10.97 -6.33 8.22
C SER A 231 -9.69 -6.87 7.56
N ILE A 232 -9.63 -8.19 7.25
CA ILE A 232 -8.50 -8.80 6.53
C ILE A 232 -8.24 -8.09 5.20
N VAL A 233 -9.27 -7.86 4.39
CA VAL A 233 -9.10 -7.19 3.09
C VAL A 233 -8.62 -5.76 3.26
N GLY A 234 -9.15 -5.02 4.24
CA GLY A 234 -8.76 -3.63 4.55
C GLY A 234 -7.33 -3.53 5.07
N ALA A 235 -6.92 -4.46 5.92
CA ALA A 235 -5.56 -4.57 6.43
C ALA A 235 -4.55 -4.87 5.31
N VAL A 236 -4.84 -5.86 4.46
CA VAL A 236 -3.93 -6.33 3.40
C VAL A 236 -3.83 -5.33 2.25
N ILE A 237 -4.95 -4.74 1.79
CA ILE A 237 -4.97 -3.87 0.61
C ILE A 237 -5.12 -2.40 1.05
N MET A 238 -4.05 -1.84 1.55
CA MET A 238 -4.03 -0.44 1.98
C MET A 238 -3.97 0.52 0.79
N PRO A 239 -4.85 1.53 0.71
CA PRO A 239 -4.91 2.48 -0.39
C PRO A 239 -3.60 3.24 -0.62
N HIS A 240 -3.00 3.75 0.45
CA HIS A 240 -1.79 4.57 0.40
C HIS A 240 -0.56 3.80 -0.09
N ASN A 241 -0.54 2.47 0.07
CA ASN A 241 0.55 1.62 -0.42
C ASN A 241 0.65 1.59 -1.95
N LEU A 242 -0.44 1.80 -2.68
CA LEU A 242 -0.41 1.92 -4.14
C LEU A 242 0.29 3.21 -4.57
N TYR A 243 0.02 4.31 -3.86
CA TYR A 243 0.72 5.58 -4.08
C TYR A 243 2.20 5.45 -3.77
N LEU A 244 2.53 4.85 -2.63
CA LEU A 244 3.90 4.61 -2.18
C LEU A 244 4.69 3.76 -3.17
N HIS A 245 4.19 2.61 -3.60
CA HIS A 245 4.91 1.72 -4.52
C HIS A 245 5.24 2.39 -5.84
N SER A 246 4.29 3.16 -6.42
CA SER A 246 4.52 3.91 -7.64
C SER A 246 5.65 4.95 -7.51
N ALA A 247 5.90 5.44 -6.29
CA ALA A 247 7.00 6.36 -5.98
C ALA A 247 8.31 5.60 -5.73
N LEU A 248 8.29 4.51 -4.97
CA LEU A 248 9.49 3.73 -4.62
C LEU A 248 10.22 3.18 -5.85
N VAL A 249 9.51 2.79 -6.89
CA VAL A 249 10.13 2.29 -8.14
C VAL A 249 10.96 3.35 -8.86
N LYS A 250 10.74 4.65 -8.57
CA LYS A 250 11.57 5.77 -9.10
C LYS A 250 12.97 5.82 -8.49
N SER A 251 13.23 5.07 -7.40
CA SER A 251 14.56 4.98 -6.75
C SER A 251 15.60 4.24 -7.59
N ARG A 252 15.21 3.63 -8.70
CA ARG A 252 16.11 2.97 -9.65
C ARG A 252 16.23 3.79 -10.94
N MET A 253 17.46 3.92 -11.47
CA MET A 253 17.71 4.57 -12.73
C MET A 253 17.34 3.63 -13.88
N ILE A 254 16.20 3.86 -14.51
CA ILE A 254 15.74 3.12 -15.67
C ILE A 254 15.86 4.04 -16.88
N ASP A 255 16.57 3.60 -17.91
CA ASP A 255 16.68 4.33 -19.18
C ASP A 255 15.34 4.26 -19.93
N ARG A 256 14.54 5.32 -19.79
CA ARG A 256 13.23 5.46 -20.44
C ARG A 256 13.33 5.89 -21.90
N THR A 257 14.53 6.06 -22.46
CA THR A 257 14.71 6.30 -23.90
C THR A 257 14.61 5.02 -24.71
N ARG A 258 14.67 3.85 -24.05
CA ARG A 258 14.62 2.52 -24.67
C ARG A 258 13.43 1.73 -24.12
N GLU A 259 12.49 1.37 -24.99
CA GLU A 259 11.31 0.56 -24.63
C GLU A 259 11.67 -0.77 -23.94
N GLU A 260 12.78 -1.41 -24.38
CA GLU A 260 13.28 -2.67 -23.85
C GLU A 260 13.64 -2.56 -22.37
N LYS A 261 14.26 -1.45 -21.94
CA LYS A 261 14.63 -1.20 -20.54
C LYS A 261 13.42 -0.96 -19.66
N VAL A 262 12.40 -0.29 -20.18
CA VAL A 262 11.11 -0.12 -19.50
C VAL A 262 10.42 -1.48 -19.32
N ARG A 263 10.45 -2.32 -20.36
CA ARG A 263 9.88 -3.68 -20.30
C ARG A 263 10.66 -4.57 -19.34
N GLU A 264 11.99 -4.47 -19.34
CA GLU A 264 12.88 -5.16 -18.40
C GLU A 264 12.58 -4.73 -16.95
N GLY A 265 12.49 -3.45 -16.66
CA GLY A 265 12.13 -2.92 -15.35
C GLY A 265 10.77 -3.45 -14.83
N ASN A 266 9.75 -3.44 -15.68
CA ASN A 266 8.44 -3.99 -15.34
C ASN A 266 8.48 -5.49 -15.00
N LYS A 267 9.32 -6.28 -15.68
CA LYS A 267 9.51 -7.71 -15.42
C LYS A 267 10.16 -7.95 -14.06
N TYR A 268 11.28 -7.26 -13.77
CA TYR A 268 12.01 -7.46 -12.52
C TYR A 268 11.23 -6.97 -11.30
N TYR A 269 10.54 -5.83 -11.39
CA TYR A 269 9.67 -5.36 -10.30
C TYR A 269 8.49 -6.30 -10.02
N PHE A 270 7.93 -6.93 -11.05
CA PHE A 270 6.90 -7.93 -10.83
C PHE A 270 7.43 -9.17 -10.09
N ILE A 271 8.63 -9.66 -10.49
CA ILE A 271 9.27 -10.82 -9.84
C ILE A 271 9.60 -10.48 -8.38
N GLU A 272 10.19 -9.32 -8.13
CA GLU A 272 10.50 -8.84 -6.79
C GLU A 272 9.26 -8.75 -5.91
N SER A 273 8.22 -8.05 -6.39
CA SER A 273 6.96 -7.89 -5.65
C SER A 273 6.29 -9.23 -5.36
N PHE A 274 6.35 -10.18 -6.31
CA PHE A 274 5.81 -11.52 -6.10
C PHE A 274 6.49 -12.23 -4.93
N PHE A 275 7.83 -12.26 -4.91
CA PHE A 275 8.56 -12.91 -3.82
C PHE A 275 8.35 -12.20 -2.48
N ALA A 276 8.33 -10.88 -2.50
CA ALA A 276 8.13 -10.08 -1.31
C ALA A 276 6.75 -10.33 -0.68
N LEU A 277 5.67 -10.27 -1.47
CA LEU A 277 4.32 -10.55 -0.99
C LEU A 277 4.08 -12.02 -0.66
N PHE A 278 4.76 -12.94 -1.34
CA PHE A 278 4.73 -14.35 -0.99
C PHE A 278 5.31 -14.62 0.40
N CYS A 279 6.43 -13.96 0.76
CA CYS A 279 7.00 -14.06 2.09
C CYS A 279 6.05 -13.47 3.15
N SER A 280 5.47 -12.28 2.90
CA SER A 280 4.53 -11.67 3.86
C SER A 280 3.27 -12.52 4.04
N PHE A 281 2.73 -13.08 2.96
CA PHE A 281 1.58 -14.01 3.04
C PHE A 281 1.85 -15.18 4.00
N TRP A 282 3.02 -15.83 3.87
CA TRP A 282 3.35 -16.95 4.76
C TRP A 282 3.54 -16.52 6.21
N ILE A 283 4.14 -15.35 6.47
CA ILE A 283 4.25 -14.82 7.83
C ILE A 283 2.86 -14.59 8.43
N ASN A 284 1.94 -14.00 7.70
CA ASN A 284 0.55 -13.79 8.13
C ASN A 284 -0.17 -15.14 8.39
N VAL A 285 0.03 -16.13 7.53
CA VAL A 285 -0.51 -17.50 7.76
C VAL A 285 0.03 -18.13 9.04
N LEU A 286 1.31 -17.90 9.38
CA LEU A 286 1.87 -18.38 10.65
C LEU A 286 1.12 -17.76 11.84
N VAL A 287 0.85 -16.45 11.80
CA VAL A 287 0.09 -15.76 12.86
C VAL A 287 -1.33 -16.33 12.99
N VAL A 288 -2.10 -16.38 11.87
CA VAL A 288 -3.43 -16.99 11.87
C VAL A 288 -3.41 -18.39 12.49
N ALA A 289 -2.41 -19.21 12.14
CA ALA A 289 -2.33 -20.60 12.58
C ALA A 289 -2.08 -20.74 14.08
N VAL A 290 -1.20 -19.92 14.65
CA VAL A 290 -0.90 -19.91 16.09
C VAL A 290 -2.17 -19.58 16.88
N PHE A 291 -2.88 -18.52 16.52
CA PHE A 291 -4.03 -18.05 17.28
C PHE A 291 -5.31 -18.81 16.98
N ALA A 292 -5.45 -19.40 15.79
CA ALA A 292 -6.51 -20.38 15.50
C ALA A 292 -6.44 -21.61 16.41
N GLN A 293 -5.24 -22.04 16.75
CA GLN A 293 -5.04 -23.17 17.67
C GLN A 293 -5.20 -22.74 19.13
N GLY A 294 -4.81 -21.50 19.43
CA GLY A 294 -4.78 -20.97 20.78
C GLY A 294 -6.14 -20.51 21.32
N PHE A 295 -6.91 -19.78 20.54
CA PHE A 295 -8.11 -19.07 20.99
C PHE A 295 -9.43 -19.64 20.48
N TYR A 296 -9.44 -20.31 19.32
CA TYR A 296 -10.71 -20.75 18.73
C TYR A 296 -11.54 -21.63 19.65
N GLY A 297 -12.75 -21.16 19.99
CA GLY A 297 -13.69 -21.87 20.86
C GLY A 297 -13.30 -21.88 22.34
N LYS A 298 -12.36 -21.05 22.79
CA LYS A 298 -11.98 -20.90 24.19
C LYS A 298 -12.64 -19.68 24.82
N THR A 299 -12.89 -19.76 26.13
CA THR A 299 -13.38 -18.66 26.97
C THR A 299 -12.21 -17.97 27.69
N ASN A 300 -12.44 -16.77 28.21
CA ASN A 300 -11.47 -16.08 29.05
C ASN A 300 -11.02 -16.94 30.24
N ALA A 301 -11.96 -17.69 30.86
CA ALA A 301 -11.66 -18.59 31.96
C ALA A 301 -10.71 -19.73 31.53
N ASP A 302 -10.91 -20.33 30.35
CA ASP A 302 -10.05 -21.41 29.83
C ASP A 302 -8.61 -20.92 29.59
N VAL A 303 -8.45 -19.71 29.05
CA VAL A 303 -7.12 -19.12 28.83
C VAL A 303 -6.46 -18.74 30.16
N ARG A 304 -7.24 -18.18 31.09
CA ARG A 304 -6.76 -17.84 32.43
C ARG A 304 -6.27 -19.07 33.19
N GLU A 305 -6.99 -20.19 33.13
CA GLU A 305 -6.60 -21.45 33.78
C GLU A 305 -5.20 -21.90 33.31
N ASN A 306 -4.88 -21.78 32.01
CA ASN A 306 -3.56 -22.11 31.48
C ASN A 306 -2.45 -21.27 32.15
N CYS A 307 -2.72 -19.99 32.47
CA CYS A 307 -1.75 -19.11 33.13
C CYS A 307 -1.40 -19.54 34.56
N PHE A 308 -2.28 -20.31 35.21
CA PHE A 308 -2.07 -20.84 36.57
C PHE A 308 -1.57 -22.30 36.59
N MET A 309 -1.89 -23.08 35.54
CA MET A 309 -1.50 -24.50 35.50
C MET A 309 0.00 -24.71 35.23
N TYR A 310 0.62 -23.80 34.48
CA TYR A 310 2.03 -23.89 34.12
C TYR A 310 2.85 -22.94 34.99
N ASP A 311 3.92 -23.43 35.64
CA ASP A 311 4.90 -22.59 36.35
C ASP A 311 5.86 -21.93 35.35
N ASN A 312 5.31 -21.03 34.52
CA ASN A 312 5.99 -20.42 33.38
C ASN A 312 6.76 -19.16 33.75
N HIS A 313 7.01 -18.92 35.02
CA HIS A 313 7.71 -17.72 35.56
C HIS A 313 7.09 -16.37 35.10
N MET A 314 5.81 -16.39 34.74
CA MET A 314 5.08 -15.18 34.34
C MET A 314 4.84 -14.27 35.55
N PRO A 315 5.06 -12.96 35.45
CA PRO A 315 4.68 -11.98 36.47
C PRO A 315 3.18 -12.11 36.82
N ASP A 316 2.85 -11.98 38.12
CA ASP A 316 1.49 -12.23 38.60
C ASP A 316 0.44 -11.31 37.99
N PHE A 317 0.80 -10.10 37.59
CA PHE A 317 -0.12 -9.17 36.97
C PHE A 317 -0.58 -9.61 35.57
N TYR A 318 0.22 -10.38 34.85
CA TYR A 318 -0.19 -10.97 33.56
C TYR A 318 -1.19 -12.12 33.74
N LYS A 319 -1.10 -12.88 34.83
CA LYS A 319 -1.97 -14.03 35.10
C LYS A 319 -3.45 -13.64 35.29
N ILE A 320 -3.72 -12.37 35.60
CA ILE A 320 -5.07 -11.84 35.85
C ILE A 320 -5.63 -11.04 34.69
N VAL A 321 -4.90 -10.93 33.57
CA VAL A 321 -5.32 -10.14 32.39
C VAL A 321 -6.61 -10.69 31.80
N PHE A 322 -6.75 -12.01 31.67
CA PHE A 322 -8.00 -12.62 31.26
C PHE A 322 -8.98 -12.68 32.43
N GLU A 323 -10.19 -12.18 32.24
CA GLU A 323 -11.22 -12.21 33.25
C GLU A 323 -11.67 -13.65 33.55
N ASN A 324 -12.12 -13.92 34.76
CA ASN A 324 -12.67 -15.22 35.12
C ASN A 324 -14.17 -15.28 34.75
N ASN A 325 -14.46 -15.28 33.44
CA ASN A 325 -15.80 -15.36 32.90
C ASN A 325 -15.88 -16.39 31.77
N THR A 326 -17.10 -16.76 31.38
CA THR A 326 -17.38 -17.71 30.29
C THR A 326 -17.61 -17.01 28.93
N LEU A 327 -17.26 -15.73 28.81
CA LEU A 327 -17.29 -15.03 27.54
C LEU A 327 -16.16 -15.53 26.61
N PRO A 328 -16.32 -15.42 25.29
CA PRO A 328 -15.22 -15.69 24.38
C PRO A 328 -13.95 -14.97 24.82
N ALA A 329 -12.80 -15.58 24.62
CA ALA A 329 -11.52 -14.99 25.01
C ALA A 329 -11.30 -13.64 24.31
N ASP A 330 -10.87 -12.64 25.06
CA ASP A 330 -10.47 -11.34 24.50
C ASP A 330 -9.19 -11.51 23.68
N VAL A 331 -9.22 -11.02 22.44
CA VAL A 331 -8.16 -11.28 21.47
C VAL A 331 -7.72 -9.98 20.81
N ASP A 332 -6.52 -9.54 21.15
CA ASP A 332 -5.79 -8.43 20.56
C ASP A 332 -4.27 -8.67 20.69
N ILE A 333 -3.44 -7.77 20.18
CA ILE A 333 -1.97 -7.90 20.22
C ILE A 333 -1.45 -8.08 21.64
N TYR A 334 -2.05 -7.40 22.64
CA TYR A 334 -1.65 -7.50 24.05
C TYR A 334 -2.02 -8.84 24.65
N HIS A 335 -3.29 -9.22 24.53
CA HIS A 335 -3.81 -10.51 25.03
C HIS A 335 -3.13 -11.69 24.36
N ALA A 336 -2.78 -11.56 23.07
CA ALA A 336 -2.01 -12.55 22.33
C ALA A 336 -0.63 -12.79 22.95
N GLY A 337 0.12 -11.73 23.26
CA GLY A 337 1.42 -11.83 23.93
C GLY A 337 1.33 -12.49 25.30
N VAL A 338 0.34 -12.10 26.12
CA VAL A 338 0.10 -12.71 27.43
C VAL A 338 -0.29 -14.18 27.30
N PHE A 339 -1.16 -14.55 26.35
CA PHE A 339 -1.51 -15.94 26.07
C PHE A 339 -0.28 -16.79 25.73
N LEU A 340 0.58 -16.29 24.84
CA LEU A 340 1.81 -17.00 24.45
C LEU A 340 2.75 -17.20 25.67
N GLY A 341 2.88 -16.16 26.49
CA GLY A 341 3.62 -16.23 27.75
C GLY A 341 3.06 -17.26 28.71
N CYS A 342 1.74 -17.30 28.90
CA CYS A 342 1.06 -18.27 29.74
C CYS A 342 1.20 -19.71 29.22
N THR A 343 1.19 -19.90 27.90
CA THR A 343 1.17 -21.24 27.28
C THR A 343 2.58 -21.80 27.07
N PHE A 344 3.52 -20.97 26.60
CA PHE A 344 4.86 -21.41 26.17
C PHE A 344 5.99 -20.81 27.02
N GLY A 345 5.66 -19.99 28.02
CA GLY A 345 6.60 -19.35 28.93
C GLY A 345 6.93 -17.89 28.54
N VAL A 346 7.49 -17.16 29.50
CA VAL A 346 7.80 -15.72 29.37
C VAL A 346 8.69 -15.40 28.14
N GLY A 347 9.53 -16.33 27.71
CA GLY A 347 10.33 -16.19 26.49
C GLY A 347 9.49 -16.00 25.24
N ALA A 348 8.35 -16.70 25.11
CA ALA A 348 7.45 -16.57 23.98
C ALA A 348 6.75 -15.17 23.96
N LEU A 349 6.40 -14.62 25.14
CA LEU A 349 5.88 -13.27 25.26
C LEU A 349 6.88 -12.24 24.73
N TYR A 350 8.17 -12.34 25.11
CA TYR A 350 9.20 -11.41 24.62
C TYR A 350 9.50 -11.60 23.14
N VAL A 351 9.49 -12.84 22.64
CA VAL A 351 9.64 -13.14 21.20
C VAL A 351 8.52 -12.49 20.42
N TRP A 352 7.26 -12.64 20.86
CA TRP A 352 6.10 -11.95 20.29
C TRP A 352 6.27 -10.42 20.29
N ALA A 353 6.59 -9.86 21.44
CA ALA A 353 6.74 -8.41 21.59
C ALA A 353 7.86 -7.84 20.67
N VAL A 354 8.98 -8.56 20.49
CA VAL A 354 10.04 -8.18 19.53
C VAL A 354 9.53 -8.25 18.08
N GLY A 355 8.73 -9.26 17.73
CA GLY A 355 8.11 -9.39 16.42
C GLY A 355 7.18 -8.21 16.10
N ILE A 356 6.28 -7.87 17.04
CA ILE A 356 5.37 -6.72 16.90
C ILE A 356 6.12 -5.39 16.87
N LEU A 357 7.18 -5.24 17.69
CA LEU A 357 8.03 -4.05 17.65
C LEU A 357 8.69 -3.88 16.27
N ALA A 358 9.22 -4.96 15.70
CA ALA A 358 9.80 -4.94 14.35
C ALA A 358 8.75 -4.58 13.29
N ALA A 359 7.54 -5.11 13.41
CA ALA A 359 6.41 -4.79 12.54
C ALA A 359 6.04 -3.30 12.61
N GLY A 360 5.82 -2.77 13.83
CA GLY A 360 5.47 -1.36 14.05
C GLY A 360 6.55 -0.41 13.57
N GLN A 361 7.82 -0.68 13.89
CA GLN A 361 8.94 0.17 13.49
C GLN A 361 9.13 0.20 11.96
N SER A 362 9.01 -0.94 11.29
CA SER A 362 9.16 -1.03 9.85
C SER A 362 8.01 -0.33 9.12
N SER A 363 6.79 -0.50 9.59
CA SER A 363 5.59 0.09 9.02
C SER A 363 5.55 1.61 9.19
N THR A 364 5.97 2.13 10.35
CA THR A 364 6.12 3.58 10.63
C THR A 364 6.89 4.31 9.53
N MET A 365 7.88 3.67 8.94
CA MET A 365 8.64 4.25 7.83
C MET A 365 7.87 4.26 6.52
N THR A 366 7.16 3.18 6.21
CA THR A 366 6.36 3.13 4.97
C THR A 366 5.24 4.14 5.00
N GLY A 367 4.55 4.32 6.14
CA GLY A 367 3.55 5.37 6.37
C GLY A 367 4.12 6.78 6.21
N THR A 368 5.31 7.03 6.79
CA THR A 368 6.01 8.32 6.65
C THR A 368 6.32 8.66 5.19
N TYR A 369 6.83 7.70 4.41
CA TYR A 369 7.10 7.90 2.99
C TYR A 369 5.82 8.07 2.17
N ALA A 370 4.78 7.28 2.47
CA ALA A 370 3.49 7.41 1.80
C ALA A 370 2.90 8.82 1.96
N GLY A 371 2.90 9.36 3.19
CA GLY A 371 2.46 10.73 3.49
C GLY A 371 3.32 11.79 2.79
N GLN A 372 4.65 11.57 2.73
CA GLN A 372 5.54 12.45 2.02
C GLN A 372 5.21 12.52 0.54
N PHE A 373 5.11 11.38 -0.15
CA PHE A 373 4.82 11.33 -1.58
C PHE A 373 3.40 11.80 -1.90
N ALA A 374 2.42 11.51 -1.03
CA ALA A 374 1.07 12.01 -1.19
C ALA A 374 1.03 13.55 -1.14
N MET A 375 1.63 14.16 -0.10
CA MET A 375 1.66 15.61 0.05
C MET A 375 2.44 16.30 -1.10
N GLU A 376 3.61 15.79 -1.48
CA GLU A 376 4.41 16.33 -2.57
C GLU A 376 3.70 16.21 -3.91
N GLY A 377 3.09 15.05 -4.18
CA GLY A 377 2.44 14.78 -5.44
C GLY A 377 1.13 15.55 -5.61
N PHE A 378 0.21 15.45 -4.63
CA PHE A 378 -1.12 16.06 -4.76
C PHE A 378 -1.13 17.57 -4.61
N VAL A 379 -0.37 18.12 -3.68
CA VAL A 379 -0.46 19.55 -3.28
C VAL A 379 0.76 20.36 -3.69
N GLN A 380 1.88 19.68 -3.99
CA GLN A 380 3.17 20.30 -4.36
C GLN A 380 3.69 21.27 -3.28
N ILE A 381 3.43 20.98 -2.01
CA ILE A 381 3.92 21.77 -0.89
C ILE A 381 5.40 21.48 -0.68
N LYS A 382 6.24 22.50 -0.83
CA LYS A 382 7.68 22.43 -0.59
C LYS A 382 7.99 22.73 0.87
N LEU A 383 7.72 21.78 1.75
CA LEU A 383 8.14 21.86 3.16
C LEU A 383 9.48 21.12 3.35
N PRO A 384 10.37 21.61 4.25
CA PRO A 384 11.52 20.84 4.69
C PRO A 384 11.04 19.49 5.26
N GLN A 385 11.76 18.41 4.97
CA GLN A 385 11.39 17.05 5.31
C GLN A 385 10.98 16.87 6.79
N TRP A 386 11.77 17.42 7.73
CA TRP A 386 11.47 17.32 9.16
C TRP A 386 10.15 18.00 9.58
N LYS A 387 9.81 19.16 8.97
CA LYS A 387 8.52 19.86 9.26
C LYS A 387 7.32 19.05 8.77
N ARG A 388 7.47 18.42 7.62
CA ARG A 388 6.45 17.59 7.00
C ARG A 388 6.19 16.35 7.84
N ILE A 389 7.24 15.63 8.23
CA ILE A 389 7.15 14.47 9.10
C ILE A 389 6.53 14.85 10.45
N LEU A 390 6.95 15.97 11.06
CA LEU A 390 6.35 16.43 12.30
C LEU A 390 4.83 16.68 12.14
N LEU A 391 4.40 17.28 11.02
CA LEU A 391 2.99 17.55 10.76
C LEU A 391 2.18 16.26 10.60
N THR A 392 2.61 15.34 9.73
CA THR A 392 1.88 14.09 9.48
C THR A 392 1.83 13.22 10.73
N ARG A 393 2.94 13.12 11.47
CA ARG A 393 2.97 12.37 12.74
C ARG A 393 2.12 13.02 13.82
N SER A 394 2.12 14.33 13.96
CA SER A 394 1.25 14.99 14.93
C SER A 394 -0.24 14.75 14.65
N LEU A 395 -0.62 14.67 13.37
CA LEU A 395 -1.99 14.36 12.97
C LEU A 395 -2.40 12.92 13.32
N ALA A 396 -1.50 11.95 13.19
CA ALA A 396 -1.77 10.57 13.56
C ALA A 396 -1.71 10.35 15.08
N MET A 397 -0.72 10.92 15.74
CA MET A 397 -0.49 10.69 17.16
C MET A 397 -1.46 11.43 18.08
N GLY A 398 -2.00 12.57 17.66
CA GLY A 398 -3.01 13.29 18.43
C GLY A 398 -4.21 12.40 18.77
N PRO A 399 -4.93 11.83 17.79
CA PRO A 399 -6.01 10.89 18.04
C PRO A 399 -5.57 9.66 18.86
N THR A 400 -4.39 9.08 18.56
CA THR A 400 -3.88 7.91 19.29
C THR A 400 -3.65 8.21 20.77
N LEU A 401 -3.03 9.34 21.10
CA LEU A 401 -2.86 9.78 22.50
C LEU A 401 -4.21 10.00 23.19
N LEU A 402 -5.14 10.66 22.51
CA LEU A 402 -6.49 10.86 23.07
C LEU A 402 -7.15 9.51 23.39
N VAL A 403 -7.17 8.59 22.44
CA VAL A 403 -7.71 7.25 22.68
C VAL A 403 -6.97 6.56 23.83
N THR A 404 -5.64 6.55 23.83
CA THR A 404 -4.84 5.87 24.86
C THR A 404 -5.04 6.45 26.27
N VAL A 405 -5.22 7.77 26.39
CA VAL A 405 -5.43 8.45 27.69
C VAL A 405 -6.87 8.31 28.16
N PHE A 406 -7.85 8.44 27.25
CA PHE A 406 -9.27 8.45 27.62
C PHE A 406 -9.91 7.05 27.68
N SER A 407 -9.32 6.04 27.01
CA SER A 407 -9.84 4.67 27.05
C SER A 407 -9.69 3.96 28.42
N GLY A 408 -8.95 4.56 29.35
CA GLY A 408 -8.80 3.98 30.70
C GLY A 408 -7.86 2.78 30.77
N GLY A 409 -7.12 2.46 29.71
CA GLY A 409 -6.13 1.38 29.70
C GLY A 409 -6.15 0.52 28.44
N ILE A 410 -5.33 -0.52 28.42
CA ILE A 410 -5.12 -1.43 27.27
C ILE A 410 -6.42 -2.15 26.87
N ASN A 411 -7.25 -2.54 27.84
CA ASN A 411 -8.46 -3.35 27.63
C ASN A 411 -9.54 -2.68 26.76
N HIS A 412 -9.47 -1.38 26.55
CA HIS A 412 -10.44 -0.65 25.71
C HIS A 412 -9.95 -0.35 24.30
N ILE A 413 -8.73 -0.80 23.95
CA ILE A 413 -8.13 -0.61 22.62
C ILE A 413 -8.50 -1.78 21.69
N THR A 414 -8.99 -2.89 22.27
CA THR A 414 -9.53 -4.03 21.53
C THR A 414 -10.64 -3.58 20.58
N GLY A 415 -10.55 -3.95 19.33
CA GLY A 415 -11.50 -3.56 18.27
C GLY A 415 -11.17 -2.23 17.57
N LEU A 416 -10.29 -1.37 18.13
CA LEU A 416 -9.88 -0.15 17.45
C LEU A 416 -9.12 -0.45 16.16
N ASN A 417 -8.25 -1.44 16.17
CA ASN A 417 -7.49 -1.85 14.99
C ASN A 417 -8.39 -2.37 13.87
N ASP A 418 -9.42 -3.17 14.20
CA ASP A 418 -10.41 -3.60 13.20
C ASP A 418 -11.20 -2.44 12.63
N PHE A 419 -11.59 -1.48 13.48
CA PHE A 419 -12.23 -0.26 13.02
C PHE A 419 -11.33 0.53 12.06
N LEU A 420 -10.04 0.67 12.36
CA LEU A 420 -9.07 1.36 11.50
C LEU A 420 -8.86 0.61 10.18
N ASN A 421 -8.81 -0.74 10.18
CA ASN A 421 -8.78 -1.57 8.98
C ASN A 421 -10.02 -1.33 8.10
N CYS A 422 -11.18 -1.23 8.73
CA CYS A 422 -12.42 -0.93 8.03
C CYS A 422 -12.45 0.49 7.44
N ILE A 423 -11.88 1.48 8.13
CA ILE A 423 -11.66 2.82 7.56
C ILE A 423 -10.78 2.72 6.31
N GLN A 424 -9.67 1.97 6.35
CA GLN A 424 -8.80 1.78 5.20
C GLN A 424 -9.53 1.11 4.03
N MET A 425 -10.38 0.11 4.31
CA MET A 425 -11.22 -0.52 3.28
C MET A 425 -12.16 0.48 2.59
N VAL A 426 -12.78 1.39 3.36
CA VAL A 426 -13.63 2.47 2.83
C VAL A 426 -12.85 3.43 1.93
N GLN A 427 -11.56 3.65 2.20
CA GLN A 427 -10.70 4.50 1.37
C GLN A 427 -10.19 3.82 0.08
N LEU A 428 -10.30 2.50 -0.02
CA LEU A 428 -9.72 1.72 -1.12
C LEU A 428 -10.18 2.14 -2.53
N PRO A 429 -11.44 2.53 -2.79
CA PRO A 429 -11.87 3.03 -4.10
C PRO A 429 -11.11 4.27 -4.57
N PHE A 430 -10.63 5.12 -3.66
CA PHE A 430 -9.83 6.31 -3.96
C PHE A 430 -8.38 6.01 -4.37
N ALA A 431 -7.97 4.76 -4.31
CA ALA A 431 -6.72 4.28 -4.90
C ALA A 431 -6.98 3.40 -6.13
N ILE A 432 -7.98 2.52 -6.10
CA ILE A 432 -8.28 1.59 -7.20
C ILE A 432 -8.72 2.35 -8.46
N PHE A 433 -9.68 3.27 -8.38
CA PHE A 433 -10.14 3.98 -9.58
C PHE A 433 -9.08 4.87 -10.21
N PRO A 434 -8.30 5.67 -9.47
CA PRO A 434 -7.20 6.42 -10.06
C PRO A 434 -6.16 5.52 -10.72
N ILE A 435 -5.70 4.45 -10.08
CA ILE A 435 -4.70 3.57 -10.69
C ILE A 435 -5.23 2.93 -11.99
N LEU A 436 -6.48 2.45 -11.99
CA LEU A 436 -7.10 1.88 -13.17
C LEU A 436 -7.30 2.92 -14.29
N THR A 437 -7.63 4.15 -13.93
CA THR A 437 -7.72 5.28 -14.88
C THR A 437 -6.37 5.50 -15.55
N PHE A 438 -5.31 5.68 -14.76
CA PHE A 438 -3.99 6.03 -15.29
C PHE A 438 -3.38 4.91 -16.13
N VAL A 439 -3.47 3.63 -15.68
CA VAL A 439 -2.91 2.50 -16.44
C VAL A 439 -3.71 2.13 -17.68
N SER A 440 -4.92 2.67 -17.83
CA SER A 440 -5.78 2.44 -18.99
C SER A 440 -5.75 3.56 -20.02
N ASP A 441 -5.28 4.75 -19.62
CA ASP A 441 -5.17 5.90 -20.51
C ASP A 441 -3.92 5.77 -21.40
N GLU A 442 -4.14 5.81 -22.71
CA GLU A 442 -3.09 5.71 -23.72
C GLU A 442 -2.07 6.86 -23.64
N ARG A 443 -2.50 8.04 -23.21
CA ARG A 443 -1.63 9.24 -23.10
C ARG A 443 -0.67 9.15 -21.92
N VAL A 444 -0.99 8.31 -20.90
CA VAL A 444 -0.13 8.06 -19.73
C VAL A 444 0.76 6.85 -19.95
N MET A 445 0.20 5.77 -20.53
CA MET A 445 0.86 4.47 -20.61
C MET A 445 1.35 4.09 -22.00
N PHE A 446 1.00 4.86 -23.04
CA PHE A 446 1.41 4.61 -24.42
C PHE A 446 1.19 3.14 -24.84
N ASN A 447 2.22 2.46 -25.29
CA ASN A 447 2.19 1.05 -25.69
C ASN A 447 2.00 0.07 -24.52
N PHE A 448 2.14 0.53 -23.26
CA PHE A 448 2.00 -0.28 -22.06
C PHE A 448 0.60 -0.23 -21.42
N LYS A 449 -0.41 0.29 -22.13
CA LYS A 449 -1.78 0.35 -21.64
C LYS A 449 -2.36 -1.03 -21.30
N THR A 450 -3.29 -1.06 -20.37
CA THR A 450 -3.94 -2.29 -19.89
C THR A 450 -4.80 -2.93 -20.98
N SER A 451 -4.73 -4.26 -21.13
CA SER A 451 -5.52 -5.03 -22.09
C SER A 451 -7.01 -5.05 -21.73
N ARG A 452 -7.90 -5.35 -22.71
CA ARG A 452 -9.36 -5.41 -22.49
C ARG A 452 -9.75 -6.40 -21.40
N LEU A 453 -9.16 -7.60 -21.40
CA LEU A 453 -9.43 -8.63 -20.38
C LEU A 453 -9.07 -8.16 -18.97
N GLN A 454 -7.88 -7.53 -18.82
CA GLN A 454 -7.44 -6.98 -17.55
C GLN A 454 -8.34 -5.84 -17.07
N LYS A 455 -8.84 -4.98 -17.97
CA LYS A 455 -9.80 -3.92 -17.65
C LYS A 455 -11.11 -4.50 -17.09
N THR A 456 -11.68 -5.51 -17.76
CA THR A 456 -12.92 -6.17 -17.32
C THR A 456 -12.73 -6.83 -15.95
N PHE A 457 -11.65 -7.58 -15.78
CA PHE A 457 -11.34 -8.22 -14.50
C PHE A 457 -11.19 -7.18 -13.37
N ALA A 458 -10.44 -6.10 -13.61
CA ALA A 458 -10.23 -5.05 -12.63
C ALA A 458 -11.53 -4.33 -12.25
N LEU A 459 -12.42 -4.07 -13.21
CA LEU A 459 -13.74 -3.49 -12.93
C LEU A 459 -14.62 -4.43 -12.11
N SER A 460 -14.60 -5.74 -12.41
CA SER A 460 -15.35 -6.74 -11.62
C SER A 460 -14.88 -6.77 -10.17
N VAL A 461 -13.55 -6.78 -9.93
CA VAL A 461 -12.98 -6.71 -8.59
C VAL A 461 -13.36 -5.41 -7.89
N SER A 462 -13.27 -4.27 -8.59
CA SER A 462 -13.64 -2.97 -8.00
C SER A 462 -15.11 -2.93 -7.58
N PHE A 463 -15.98 -3.55 -8.35
CA PHE A 463 -17.40 -3.65 -8.01
C PHE A 463 -17.65 -4.51 -6.76
N VAL A 464 -16.94 -5.64 -6.62
CA VAL A 464 -17.01 -6.49 -5.42
C VAL A 464 -16.52 -5.71 -4.20
N VAL A 465 -15.39 -5.00 -4.30
CA VAL A 465 -14.86 -4.15 -3.22
C VAL A 465 -15.87 -3.09 -2.80
N LEU A 466 -16.52 -2.41 -3.76
CA LEU A 466 -17.57 -1.43 -3.46
C LEU A 466 -18.76 -2.05 -2.75
N ALA A 467 -19.24 -3.20 -3.19
CA ALA A 467 -20.37 -3.90 -2.56
C ALA A 467 -20.04 -4.26 -1.09
N ILE A 468 -18.84 -4.76 -0.84
CA ILE A 468 -18.34 -5.06 0.52
C ILE A 468 -18.28 -3.77 1.36
N ASN A 469 -17.76 -2.66 0.82
CA ASN A 469 -17.69 -1.39 1.52
C ASN A 469 -19.06 -0.85 1.92
N PHE A 470 -20.04 -0.90 1.02
CA PHE A 470 -21.39 -0.45 1.34
C PHE A 470 -22.08 -1.32 2.38
N PHE A 471 -21.90 -2.64 2.28
CA PHE A 471 -22.43 -3.57 3.28
C PHE A 471 -21.79 -3.30 4.65
N PHE A 472 -20.46 -3.12 4.70
CA PHE A 472 -19.76 -2.79 5.94
C PHE A 472 -20.29 -1.49 6.56
N LEU A 473 -20.32 -0.40 5.78
CA LEU A 473 -20.80 0.90 6.26
C LEU A 473 -22.22 0.81 6.83
N PHE A 474 -23.11 0.09 6.15
CA PHE A 474 -24.48 -0.11 6.62
C PHE A 474 -24.50 -0.87 7.94
N THR A 475 -23.80 -2.00 8.04
CA THR A 475 -23.74 -2.84 9.23
C THR A 475 -23.12 -2.08 10.41
N TRP A 476 -22.02 -1.37 10.16
CA TRP A 476 -21.32 -0.63 11.20
C TRP A 476 -22.17 0.52 11.77
N VAL A 477 -22.88 1.26 10.91
CA VAL A 477 -23.79 2.34 11.36
C VAL A 477 -24.94 1.77 12.19
N ASP A 478 -25.54 0.67 11.76
CA ASP A 478 -26.63 0.01 12.46
C ASP A 478 -26.20 -0.47 13.85
N THR A 479 -25.03 -1.11 13.94
CA THR A 479 -24.52 -1.67 15.21
C THR A 479 -24.02 -0.60 16.18
N THR A 480 -23.40 0.49 15.69
CA THR A 480 -22.73 1.49 16.53
C THR A 480 -23.66 2.61 16.97
N PHE A 481 -24.43 3.17 16.05
CA PHE A 481 -25.28 4.35 16.32
C PHE A 481 -26.77 4.02 16.43
N GLY A 482 -27.15 2.81 16.04
CA GLY A 482 -28.54 2.45 15.85
C GLY A 482 -29.23 3.28 14.77
N LEU A 483 -30.48 2.96 14.48
CA LEU A 483 -31.29 3.66 13.48
C LEU A 483 -32.03 4.88 14.09
N SER A 484 -31.31 5.77 14.78
CA SER A 484 -31.90 7.03 15.23
C SER A 484 -32.10 7.99 14.03
N PRO A 485 -33.15 8.87 14.05
CA PRO A 485 -33.39 9.79 12.94
C PRO A 485 -32.18 10.68 12.61
N LEU A 486 -31.45 11.12 13.64
CA LEU A 486 -30.27 11.96 13.50
C LEU A 486 -29.12 11.19 12.87
N SER A 487 -28.84 9.95 13.30
CA SER A 487 -27.80 9.10 12.74
C SER A 487 -28.08 8.77 11.28
N ILE A 488 -29.34 8.47 10.92
CA ILE A 488 -29.76 8.22 9.55
C ILE A 488 -29.50 9.43 8.65
N VAL A 489 -29.87 10.65 9.09
CA VAL A 489 -29.67 11.86 8.29
C VAL A 489 -28.20 12.14 8.06
N ILE A 490 -27.37 12.11 9.11
CA ILE A 490 -25.92 12.35 9.00
C ILE A 490 -25.27 11.31 8.09
N THR A 491 -25.55 10.03 8.31
CA THR A 491 -24.98 8.93 7.51
C THR A 491 -25.41 9.01 6.06
N THR A 492 -26.68 9.36 5.80
CA THR A 492 -27.17 9.53 4.42
C THR A 492 -26.44 10.66 3.71
N ILE A 493 -26.22 11.80 4.36
CA ILE A 493 -25.47 12.92 3.76
C ILE A 493 -24.02 12.51 3.46
N LEU A 494 -23.34 11.86 4.40
CA LEU A 494 -21.96 11.40 4.22
C LEU A 494 -21.87 10.33 3.11
N ALA A 495 -22.82 9.39 3.07
CA ALA A 495 -22.90 8.38 2.03
C ALA A 495 -23.13 8.99 0.64
N LEU A 496 -23.99 10.00 0.52
CA LEU A 496 -24.22 10.70 -0.74
C LEU A 496 -22.94 11.41 -1.25
N VAL A 497 -22.20 12.08 -0.37
CA VAL A 497 -20.91 12.72 -0.73
C VAL A 497 -19.88 11.67 -1.16
N TYR A 498 -19.79 10.58 -0.41
CA TYR A 498 -18.90 9.46 -0.70
C TYR A 498 -19.22 8.83 -2.07
N VAL A 499 -20.49 8.49 -2.30
CA VAL A 499 -20.96 7.92 -3.58
C VAL A 499 -20.72 8.88 -4.74
N ALA A 500 -20.99 10.18 -4.57
CA ALA A 500 -20.76 11.17 -5.61
C ALA A 500 -19.27 11.25 -5.99
N ALA A 501 -18.37 11.22 -5.01
CA ALA A 501 -16.92 11.22 -5.26
C ALA A 501 -16.48 9.93 -6.00
N ILE A 502 -16.98 8.77 -5.59
CA ILE A 502 -16.68 7.50 -6.27
C ILE A 502 -17.21 7.49 -7.70
N LEU A 503 -18.46 7.91 -7.92
CA LEU A 503 -19.05 7.98 -9.25
C LEU A 503 -18.27 8.91 -10.18
N PHE A 504 -17.75 10.03 -9.66
CA PHE A 504 -16.88 10.91 -10.40
C PHE A 504 -15.60 10.20 -10.85
N LEU A 505 -14.90 9.52 -9.94
CA LEU A 505 -13.67 8.77 -10.26
C LEU A 505 -13.96 7.60 -11.20
N PHE A 506 -15.04 6.88 -10.98
CA PHE A 506 -15.49 5.79 -11.83
C PHE A 506 -15.80 6.24 -13.25
N TYR A 507 -16.47 7.39 -13.41
CA TYR A 507 -16.72 7.98 -14.72
C TYR A 507 -15.41 8.24 -15.47
N TYR A 508 -14.40 8.87 -14.83
CA TYR A 508 -13.10 9.09 -15.47
C TYR A 508 -12.40 7.77 -15.82
N CYS A 509 -12.55 6.75 -14.98
CA CYS A 509 -12.03 5.41 -15.26
C CYS A 509 -12.67 4.79 -16.52
N LEU A 510 -14.00 4.88 -16.67
CA LEU A 510 -14.69 4.37 -17.85
C LEU A 510 -14.30 5.11 -19.14
N VAL A 511 -14.10 6.43 -19.06
CA VAL A 511 -13.61 7.24 -20.19
C VAL A 511 -12.17 6.86 -20.57
N ALA A 512 -11.26 6.71 -19.60
CA ALA A 512 -9.88 6.27 -19.84
C ALA A 512 -9.79 4.85 -20.41
N MET A 513 -10.72 3.98 -20.01
CA MET A 513 -10.86 2.62 -20.57
C MET A 513 -11.45 2.59 -21.98
N SER A 514 -11.89 3.72 -22.51
CA SER A 514 -12.60 3.84 -23.82
C SER A 514 -13.93 3.06 -23.85
N ILE A 515 -14.57 2.87 -22.70
CA ILE A 515 -15.90 2.24 -22.58
C ILE A 515 -16.99 3.30 -22.77
N MET A 516 -16.77 4.51 -22.28
CA MET A 516 -17.70 5.63 -22.36
C MET A 516 -17.05 6.83 -23.05
N ARG A 517 -17.86 7.56 -23.83
CA ARG A 517 -17.40 8.83 -24.42
C ARG A 517 -17.47 9.95 -23.37
N ARG A 518 -16.48 10.83 -23.38
CA ARG A 518 -16.46 11.99 -22.47
C ARG A 518 -17.62 12.94 -22.76
N TRP A 519 -18.30 13.36 -21.69
CA TRP A 519 -19.34 14.39 -21.79
C TRP A 519 -18.69 15.77 -21.96
N SER A 520 -19.30 16.63 -22.79
CA SER A 520 -18.75 17.93 -23.13
C SER A 520 -18.61 18.91 -21.94
N TRP A 521 -19.45 18.75 -20.93
CA TRP A 521 -19.42 19.58 -19.71
C TRP A 521 -18.41 19.13 -18.65
N MET A 522 -17.86 17.92 -18.77
CA MET A 522 -16.84 17.43 -17.86
C MET A 522 -15.46 18.01 -18.21
N PRO A 523 -14.71 18.48 -17.20
CA PRO A 523 -13.36 18.99 -17.40
C PRO A 523 -12.47 18.00 -18.14
N GLU A 524 -11.64 18.52 -19.02
CA GLU A 524 -10.64 17.71 -19.72
C GLU A 524 -9.50 17.37 -18.78
N PRO A 525 -9.03 16.10 -18.74
CA PRO A 525 -7.80 15.76 -18.04
C PRO A 525 -6.65 16.65 -18.53
N ARG A 526 -5.93 17.26 -17.62
CA ARG A 526 -4.78 18.09 -17.95
C ARG A 526 -3.57 17.17 -18.11
N TYR A 527 -3.14 16.99 -19.35
CA TYR A 527 -1.90 16.26 -19.66
C TYR A 527 -0.76 17.28 -19.69
N GLN A 528 -0.01 17.39 -18.59
CA GLN A 528 1.25 18.14 -18.60
C GLN A 528 2.38 17.12 -18.72
N ASP A 529 3.08 17.18 -19.84
CA ASP A 529 4.40 16.56 -20.08
C ASP A 529 4.55 15.08 -19.73
N PHE A 530 3.75 14.22 -20.36
CA PHE A 530 4.05 12.80 -20.42
C PHE A 530 4.84 12.54 -21.70
N ASP A 531 6.17 12.50 -21.58
CA ASP A 531 7.05 12.20 -22.71
C ASP A 531 7.29 10.70 -22.81
N ALA A 532 7.20 10.19 -24.03
CA ALA A 532 7.63 8.84 -24.37
C ALA A 532 8.84 8.90 -25.32
N PRO A 533 10.05 9.12 -24.81
CA PRO A 533 11.22 9.34 -25.65
C PRO A 533 11.50 8.19 -26.63
N TRP A 534 11.07 6.96 -26.29
CA TRP A 534 11.19 5.81 -27.20
C TRP A 534 10.25 5.82 -28.40
N LEU A 535 9.13 6.59 -28.34
CA LEU A 535 8.21 6.76 -29.47
C LEU A 535 8.77 7.76 -30.48
N GLU A 536 9.38 8.84 -30.01
CA GLU A 536 10.01 9.85 -30.86
C GLU A 536 11.14 9.24 -31.70
N LYS A 537 12.02 8.44 -31.08
CA LYS A 537 13.09 7.72 -31.79
C LYS A 537 12.60 6.73 -32.84
N LYS A 538 11.46 6.06 -32.61
CA LYS A 538 10.85 5.18 -33.63
C LYS A 538 10.34 5.98 -34.82
N THR A 539 9.80 7.16 -34.59
CA THR A 539 9.31 8.03 -35.67
C THR A 539 10.48 8.56 -36.49
N GLU A 540 11.57 9.01 -35.86
CA GLU A 540 12.80 9.44 -36.55
C GLU A 540 13.41 8.29 -37.35
N SER A 541 13.59 7.09 -36.76
CA SER A 541 14.16 5.93 -37.46
C SER A 541 13.28 5.43 -38.61
N SER A 542 11.96 5.58 -38.54
CA SER A 542 11.06 5.26 -39.66
C SER A 542 11.11 6.32 -40.76
N ILE A 543 11.31 7.58 -40.44
CA ILE A 543 11.52 8.65 -41.41
C ILE A 543 12.87 8.46 -42.11
N ASP A 544 13.94 8.14 -41.38
CA ASP A 544 15.25 7.85 -41.96
C ASP A 544 15.25 6.61 -42.84
N GLN A 545 14.44 5.58 -42.53
CA GLN A 545 14.30 4.35 -43.31
C GLN A 545 13.47 4.56 -44.59
N TYR A 546 12.56 5.54 -44.62
CA TYR A 546 11.81 5.94 -45.82
C TYR A 546 12.45 7.13 -46.56
N GLY A 547 13.34 7.89 -45.91
CA GLY A 547 14.05 9.04 -46.48
C GLY A 547 15.23 8.72 -47.41
N SER A 548 15.62 7.45 -47.53
CA SER A 548 16.72 7.04 -48.44
C SER A 548 16.24 6.53 -49.82
N PHE A 549 15.01 6.84 -50.23
CA PHE A 549 14.61 6.67 -51.63
C PHE A 549 14.97 7.91 -52.43
N ASP A 550 16.05 7.73 -53.15
CA ASP A 550 16.60 8.40 -54.31
C ASP A 550 15.86 9.63 -54.86
N ASN A 551 16.51 10.80 -54.75
CA ASN A 551 16.10 12.07 -55.30
C ASN A 551 16.38 12.15 -56.83
N THR A 552 16.00 11.15 -57.63
CA THR A 552 16.23 11.17 -59.09
C THR A 552 15.01 10.79 -59.94
N VAL A 553 13.78 11.04 -59.50
CA VAL A 553 12.64 11.07 -60.46
C VAL A 553 11.66 12.15 -60.01
N VAL A 554 11.72 13.30 -60.64
CA VAL A 554 10.67 14.32 -60.64
C VAL A 554 9.59 13.85 -61.62
N PRO A 555 8.38 13.50 -61.20
CA PRO A 555 7.26 13.32 -62.13
C PRO A 555 6.69 14.71 -62.46
N GLU A 556 6.79 15.04 -63.69
CA GLU A 556 6.08 16.14 -64.34
C GLU A 556 4.57 15.79 -64.39
N ASN A 557 3.80 16.08 -63.33
CA ASN A 557 2.35 16.21 -63.36
C ASN A 557 1.81 16.45 -61.92
N ALA A 558 1.92 17.68 -61.44
CA ALA A 558 1.40 18.13 -60.15
C ALA A 558 -0.08 18.56 -60.20
N ALA A 559 -0.86 18.06 -61.15
CA ALA A 559 -2.26 18.53 -61.34
C ALA A 559 -3.34 17.48 -61.00
N GLU A 560 -2.97 16.24 -60.59
CA GLU A 560 -3.96 15.20 -60.31
C GLU A 560 -4.04 14.73 -58.83
N ALA A 561 -3.22 15.27 -57.95
CA ALA A 561 -3.17 14.84 -56.54
C ALA A 561 -4.21 15.54 -55.61
N ASP A 562 -4.80 16.66 -56.05
CA ASP A 562 -5.77 17.38 -55.20
C ASP A 562 -7.22 16.86 -55.22
N ASN A 563 -7.54 15.89 -56.08
CA ASN A 563 -8.91 15.37 -56.20
C ASN A 563 -9.15 14.04 -55.42
N LEU A 564 -8.13 13.46 -54.77
CA LEU A 564 -8.31 12.20 -54.00
C LEU A 564 -8.44 12.42 -52.48
N SER A 565 -8.22 13.64 -51.97
CA SER A 565 -8.35 13.92 -50.52
C SER A 565 -9.74 14.33 -50.08
N ILE A 566 -10.67 14.60 -51.03
CA ILE A 566 -12.05 15.06 -50.72
C ILE A 566 -13.06 13.91 -50.66
N GLN A 567 -12.70 12.69 -51.07
CA GLN A 567 -13.62 11.55 -51.11
C GLN A 567 -13.51 10.57 -49.93
N LYS A 568 -12.67 10.83 -48.89
CA LYS A 568 -12.56 9.98 -47.71
C LYS A 568 -13.18 10.55 -46.42
N THR A 569 -13.97 11.60 -46.51
CA THR A 569 -14.66 12.21 -45.36
C THR A 569 -16.18 12.06 -45.37
N ALA A 570 -16.71 11.21 -46.27
CA ALA A 570 -18.16 10.89 -46.33
C ALA A 570 -18.36 9.39 -46.57
N LEU A 571 -18.09 8.58 -45.54
CA LEU A 571 -18.71 7.25 -45.33
C LEU A 571 -18.47 6.87 -43.87
#